data_99e474540966bc713643f2a74705f688
#
_entry.id   99e474540966bc713643f2a74705f688
#
_cell.length_a   1.000
_cell.length_b   1.000
_cell.length_c   1.000
_cell.angle_alpha   90.00
_cell.angle_beta   90.00
_cell.angle_gamma   90.00
#
_symmetry.space_group_name_H-M   'P 1'
#
loop_
_entity.id
_entity.type
_entity.pdbx_description
1 polymer ?
#
loop_
_entity_poly.entity_id
_entity_poly.type
_entity_poly.pdbx_seq_one_letter_code
_entity_poly.pdbx_strand_id
1 'polypeptide(L)'
;ARLARSQERELRAWLYTDRPAPGTSVADAFTDLAGEIEDRYGVAVDAVCVGDRAPDRDTEVIVAAAREALSNAVRHGAPPVSLYVEAGEESLEVFVRDHGPGFDLDAIAEDRHGVRQSIIARMERHGGSARVRRMSTGTEVALTLPVRAH
;
A
#
# COMPACT_ATOMS: atom_id res chain seq x y z
N ALA A 1 21.72 5.75 1.42
CA ALA A 1 20.49 5.15 1.90
C ALA A 1 19.66 4.56 0.79
N ARG A 2 19.37 5.31 -0.27
CA ARG A 2 18.60 4.80 -1.41
C ARG A 2 19.30 3.64 -2.11
N LEU A 3 20.59 3.77 -2.32
CA LEU A 3 21.37 2.76 -3.03
C LEU A 3 21.41 1.46 -2.24
N ALA A 4 21.56 1.53 -0.93
CA ALA A 4 21.59 0.35 -0.08
C ALA A 4 20.25 -0.40 -0.11
N ARG A 5 19.15 0.32 -0.11
CA ARG A 5 17.82 -0.31 -0.19
C ARG A 5 17.58 -0.98 -1.52
N SER A 6 18.01 -0.36 -2.63
CA SER A 6 17.94 -0.96 -3.96
C SER A 6 18.70 -2.28 -4.02
N GLN A 7 19.91 -2.29 -3.47
CA GLN A 7 20.74 -3.50 -3.43
C GLN A 7 20.11 -4.59 -2.58
N GLU A 8 19.49 -4.23 -1.49
CA GLU A 8 18.80 -5.17 -0.62
C GLU A 8 17.62 -5.83 -1.34
N ARG A 9 16.86 -5.06 -2.10
CA ARG A 9 15.75 -5.63 -2.89
C ARG A 9 16.27 -6.56 -3.98
N GLU A 10 17.35 -6.22 -4.62
CA GLU A 10 17.98 -7.08 -5.64
C GLU A 10 18.42 -8.41 -5.03
N LEU A 11 19.00 -8.38 -3.84
CA LEU A 11 19.41 -9.58 -3.12
C LEU A 11 18.21 -10.45 -2.77
N ARG A 12 17.12 -9.85 -2.32
CA ARG A 12 15.89 -10.59 -2.04
C ARG A 12 15.34 -11.24 -3.29
N ALA A 13 15.33 -10.55 -4.41
CA ALA A 13 14.89 -11.11 -5.69
C ALA A 13 15.75 -12.29 -6.10
N TRP A 14 17.05 -12.22 -5.86
CA TRP A 14 17.98 -13.30 -6.13
C TRP A 14 17.70 -14.55 -5.29
N LEU A 15 17.36 -14.36 -4.02
CA LEU A 15 17.07 -15.46 -3.10
C LEU A 15 15.77 -16.20 -3.43
N TYR A 16 14.88 -15.56 -4.17
CA TYR A 16 13.57 -16.11 -4.51
C TYR A 16 13.45 -16.35 -6.01
N THR A 17 14.42 -17.05 -6.58
CA THR A 17 14.49 -17.31 -8.02
C THR A 17 13.34 -18.16 -8.56
N ASP A 18 12.61 -18.86 -7.69
CA ASP A 18 11.47 -19.68 -8.09
C ASP A 18 10.17 -18.88 -8.23
N ARG A 19 10.20 -17.59 -7.92
CA ARG A 19 9.02 -16.75 -8.06
C ARG A 19 8.74 -16.42 -9.52
N PRO A 20 7.45 -16.21 -9.88
CA PRO A 20 7.12 -15.68 -11.19
C PRO A 20 7.86 -14.37 -11.47
N ALA A 21 8.02 -14.03 -12.73
CA ALA A 21 8.65 -12.77 -13.12
C ALA A 21 7.94 -11.59 -12.47
N PRO A 22 8.66 -10.47 -12.18
CA PRO A 22 8.03 -9.28 -11.59
C PRO A 22 6.79 -8.85 -12.37
N GLY A 23 5.74 -8.48 -11.64
CA GLY A 23 4.49 -8.04 -12.22
C GLY A 23 3.52 -9.14 -12.59
N THR A 24 3.88 -10.41 -12.34
CA THR A 24 3.00 -11.54 -12.67
C THR A 24 2.13 -12.00 -11.51
N SER A 25 2.27 -11.39 -10.33
CA SER A 25 1.45 -11.72 -9.17
C SER A 25 1.06 -10.47 -8.40
N VAL A 26 0.03 -10.59 -7.58
CA VAL A 26 -0.41 -9.49 -6.71
C VAL A 26 0.68 -9.17 -5.69
N ALA A 27 1.31 -10.18 -5.10
CA ALA A 27 2.39 -9.96 -4.13
C ALA A 27 3.54 -9.18 -4.77
N ASP A 28 3.91 -9.52 -6.01
CA ASP A 28 4.97 -8.81 -6.73
C ASP A 28 4.61 -7.35 -6.97
N ALA A 29 3.35 -7.07 -7.33
CA ALA A 29 2.88 -5.71 -7.57
C ALA A 29 3.04 -4.84 -6.32
N PHE A 30 2.70 -5.36 -5.15
CA PHE A 30 2.82 -4.61 -3.91
C PHE A 30 4.26 -4.51 -3.40
N THR A 31 5.07 -5.53 -3.64
CA THR A 31 6.51 -5.47 -3.33
C THR A 31 7.18 -4.40 -4.17
N ASP A 32 6.87 -4.35 -5.45
CA ASP A 32 7.39 -3.33 -6.36
C ASP A 32 6.92 -1.93 -5.94
N LEU A 33 5.67 -1.80 -5.53
CA LEU A 33 5.13 -0.54 -5.05
C LEU A 33 5.89 -0.05 -3.81
N ALA A 34 6.12 -0.93 -2.83
CA ALA A 34 6.88 -0.58 -1.63
C ALA A 34 8.28 -0.08 -2.00
N GLY A 35 8.94 -0.77 -2.92
CA GLY A 35 10.25 -0.38 -3.41
C GLY A 35 10.25 0.97 -4.12
N GLU A 36 9.23 1.22 -4.93
CA GLU A 36 9.05 2.50 -5.62
C GLU A 36 8.96 3.66 -4.60
N ILE A 37 8.17 3.48 -3.55
CA ILE A 37 7.99 4.48 -2.51
C ILE A 37 9.29 4.70 -1.73
N GLU A 38 9.98 3.63 -1.35
CA GLU A 38 11.27 3.74 -0.67
C GLU A 38 12.28 4.53 -1.50
N ASP A 39 12.37 4.23 -2.80
CA ASP A 39 13.30 4.90 -3.70
C ASP A 39 12.96 6.39 -3.88
N ARG A 40 11.69 6.67 -4.01
CA ARG A 40 11.23 8.04 -4.29
C ARG A 40 11.36 8.97 -3.08
N TYR A 41 11.03 8.47 -1.89
CA TYR A 41 10.95 9.32 -0.68
C TYR A 41 12.08 9.08 0.31
N GLY A 42 12.88 8.04 0.13
CA GLY A 42 13.96 7.74 1.05
C GLY A 42 13.51 7.24 2.41
N VAL A 43 12.29 6.73 2.51
CA VAL A 43 11.70 6.21 3.75
C VAL A 43 11.48 4.71 3.60
N ALA A 44 11.88 3.94 4.61
CA ALA A 44 11.69 2.49 4.58
C ALA A 44 10.20 2.15 4.73
N VAL A 45 9.74 1.19 3.94
CA VAL A 45 8.38 0.66 4.01
C VAL A 45 8.47 -0.81 4.37
N ASP A 46 7.87 -1.17 5.50
CA ASP A 46 7.83 -2.56 5.95
C ASP A 46 6.63 -3.25 5.29
N ALA A 47 6.92 -4.04 4.26
CA ALA A 47 5.87 -4.67 3.44
C ALA A 47 5.77 -6.16 3.75
N VAL A 48 4.55 -6.62 4.05
CA VAL A 48 4.22 -8.02 4.29
C VAL A 48 3.04 -8.41 3.42
N CYS A 49 3.20 -9.48 2.65
CA CYS A 49 2.13 -10.02 1.82
C CYS A 49 1.80 -11.44 2.26
N VAL A 50 0.52 -11.69 2.52
CA VAL A 50 0.02 -13.01 2.90
C VAL A 50 -0.87 -13.51 1.77
N GLY A 51 -0.57 -14.70 1.26
CA GLY A 51 -1.26 -15.22 0.08
C GLY A 51 -0.79 -14.56 -1.20
N ASP A 52 -1.26 -15.07 -2.31
CA ASP A 52 -0.96 -14.51 -3.62
C ASP A 52 -1.97 -14.97 -4.64
N ARG A 53 -2.03 -14.28 -5.76
CA ARG A 53 -2.84 -14.67 -6.90
C ARG A 53 -2.42 -13.88 -8.14
N ALA A 54 -2.92 -14.30 -9.30
CA ALA A 54 -2.66 -13.59 -10.53
C ALA A 54 -3.31 -12.20 -10.49
N PRO A 55 -2.65 -11.18 -11.00
CA PRO A 55 -3.25 -9.85 -11.07
C PRO A 55 -4.38 -9.82 -12.09
N ASP A 56 -5.35 -8.96 -11.84
CA ASP A 56 -6.45 -8.73 -12.76
C ASP A 56 -6.67 -7.22 -12.92
N ARG A 57 -7.76 -6.86 -13.58
CA ARG A 57 -8.10 -5.46 -13.84
C ARG A 57 -8.25 -4.65 -12.54
N ASP A 58 -8.80 -5.28 -11.50
CA ASP A 58 -9.03 -4.61 -10.22
C ASP A 58 -7.74 -4.46 -9.42
N THR A 59 -6.72 -5.26 -9.69
CA THR A 59 -5.42 -5.12 -9.04
C THR A 59 -4.82 -3.74 -9.27
N GLU A 60 -4.91 -3.22 -10.49
CA GLU A 60 -4.39 -1.89 -10.81
C GLU A 60 -5.08 -0.79 -9.99
N VAL A 61 -6.37 -0.96 -9.75
CA VAL A 61 -7.16 0.00 -8.97
C VAL A 61 -6.67 0.07 -7.54
N ILE A 62 -6.53 -1.09 -6.89
CA ILE A 62 -6.13 -1.14 -5.48
C ILE A 62 -4.64 -0.77 -5.32
N VAL A 63 -3.79 -1.11 -6.28
CA VAL A 63 -2.38 -0.69 -6.28
C VAL A 63 -2.29 0.84 -6.36
N ALA A 64 -3.07 1.47 -7.23
CA ALA A 64 -3.08 2.93 -7.35
C ALA A 64 -3.56 3.60 -6.06
N ALA A 65 -4.60 3.05 -5.43
CA ALA A 65 -5.10 3.55 -4.15
C ALA A 65 -4.05 3.38 -3.05
N ALA A 66 -3.37 2.24 -3.00
CA ALA A 66 -2.30 1.98 -2.04
C ALA A 66 -1.11 2.93 -2.27
N ARG A 67 -0.78 3.24 -3.53
CA ARG A 67 0.27 4.19 -3.87
C ARG A 67 -0.03 5.58 -3.28
N GLU A 68 -1.26 6.05 -3.43
CA GLU A 68 -1.67 7.32 -2.83
C GLU A 68 -1.59 7.28 -1.32
N ALA A 69 -2.05 6.19 -0.71
CA ALA A 69 -2.02 6.04 0.75
C ALA A 69 -0.59 6.00 1.28
N LEU A 70 0.30 5.25 0.63
CA LEU A 70 1.72 5.17 1.02
C LEU A 70 2.42 6.52 0.85
N SER A 71 2.20 7.17 -0.27
CA SER A 71 2.77 8.50 -0.53
C SER A 71 2.33 9.48 0.55
N ASN A 72 1.05 9.46 0.89
CA ASN A 72 0.51 10.31 1.93
C ASN A 72 1.10 9.97 3.31
N ALA A 73 1.27 8.69 3.62
CA ALA A 73 1.86 8.24 4.88
C ALA A 73 3.30 8.71 5.05
N VAL A 74 4.12 8.60 3.99
CA VAL A 74 5.54 9.03 4.08
C VAL A 74 5.70 10.53 4.07
N ARG A 75 4.76 11.27 3.47
CA ARG A 75 4.84 12.73 3.40
C ARG A 75 4.28 13.43 4.63
N HIS A 76 3.25 12.88 5.23
CA HIS A 76 2.50 13.53 6.32
C HIS A 76 2.48 12.76 7.62
N GLY A 77 2.78 11.45 7.57
CA GLY A 77 2.88 10.61 8.76
C GLY A 77 4.29 10.57 9.29
N ALA A 78 4.59 9.55 10.05
CA ALA A 78 5.94 9.31 10.57
C ALA A 78 6.27 7.82 10.51
N PRO A 79 7.56 7.47 10.36
CA PRO A 79 7.97 6.08 10.39
C PRO A 79 7.73 5.46 11.78
N PRO A 80 7.58 4.14 11.84
CA PRO A 80 7.65 3.24 10.69
C PRO A 80 6.38 3.26 9.84
N VAL A 81 6.55 3.12 8.54
CA VAL A 81 5.43 3.00 7.59
C VAL A 81 5.34 1.53 7.19
N SER A 82 4.16 0.95 7.28
CA SER A 82 3.96 -0.44 6.95
C SER A 82 2.86 -0.64 5.90
N LEU A 83 3.06 -1.67 5.09
CA LEU A 83 2.12 -2.10 4.07
C LEU A 83 1.84 -3.58 4.31
N TYR A 84 0.60 -3.92 4.63
CA TYR A 84 0.17 -5.30 4.82
C TYR A 84 -0.85 -5.65 3.74
N VAL A 85 -0.61 -6.74 3.03
CA VAL A 85 -1.49 -7.20 1.94
C VAL A 85 -1.93 -8.61 2.23
N GLU A 86 -3.22 -8.85 2.15
CA GLU A 86 -3.79 -10.17 2.30
C GLU A 86 -4.60 -10.53 1.05
N ALA A 87 -4.07 -11.45 0.26
CA ALA A 87 -4.71 -11.92 -0.96
C ALA A 87 -5.49 -13.20 -0.64
N GLY A 88 -6.74 -13.04 -0.23
CA GLY A 88 -7.62 -14.14 0.10
C GLY A 88 -8.41 -14.64 -1.11
N GLU A 89 -9.20 -15.68 -0.90
CA GLU A 89 -10.03 -16.24 -1.96
C GLU A 89 -11.23 -15.35 -2.30
N GLU A 90 -11.75 -14.64 -1.33
CA GLU A 90 -12.95 -13.81 -1.50
C GLU A 90 -12.67 -12.34 -1.65
N SER A 91 -11.54 -11.88 -1.14
CA SER A 91 -11.19 -10.46 -1.19
C SER A 91 -9.70 -10.23 -1.15
N LEU A 92 -9.31 -9.06 -1.61
CA LEU A 92 -7.95 -8.54 -1.48
C LEU A 92 -8.02 -7.38 -0.50
N GLU A 93 -7.26 -7.46 0.58
CA GLU A 93 -7.22 -6.43 1.61
C GLU A 93 -5.83 -5.83 1.72
N VAL A 94 -5.76 -4.52 1.84
CA VAL A 94 -4.51 -3.78 1.95
C VAL A 94 -4.62 -2.80 3.10
N PHE A 95 -3.61 -2.80 3.95
CA PHE A 95 -3.52 -1.88 5.09
C PHE A 95 -2.24 -1.08 5.00
N VAL A 96 -2.37 0.25 5.01
CA VAL A 96 -1.24 1.17 5.05
C VAL A 96 -1.29 1.89 6.38
N ARG A 97 -0.22 1.77 7.16
CA ARG A 97 -0.16 2.36 8.50
C ARG A 97 1.09 3.21 8.66
N ASP A 98 0.91 4.39 9.23
CA ASP A 98 2.02 5.22 9.72
C ASP A 98 1.91 5.38 11.22
N HIS A 99 2.95 5.92 11.86
CA HIS A 99 3.02 6.11 13.30
C HIS A 99 3.24 7.58 13.68
N GLY A 100 2.74 8.48 12.85
CA GLY A 100 2.85 9.90 13.09
C GLY A 100 2.17 10.32 14.38
N PRO A 101 2.52 11.48 14.93
CA PRO A 101 1.83 12.01 16.09
C PRO A 101 0.36 12.19 15.75
N GLY A 102 -0.50 11.90 16.73
CA GLY A 102 -1.94 12.05 16.53
C GLY A 102 -2.25 13.44 15.99
N PHE A 103 -2.77 13.49 14.79
CA PHE A 103 -3.15 14.75 14.19
C PHE A 103 -4.42 15.25 14.83
N ASP A 104 -4.46 16.54 15.10
CA ASP A 104 -5.71 17.22 15.31
C ASP A 104 -6.44 17.15 13.96
N LEU A 105 -7.63 16.57 13.94
CA LEU A 105 -8.41 16.44 12.71
C LEU A 105 -8.66 17.78 12.03
N ASP A 106 -8.78 18.84 12.83
CA ASP A 106 -8.98 20.19 12.31
C ASP A 106 -7.72 20.78 11.68
N ALA A 107 -6.55 20.24 12.05
CA ALA A 107 -5.27 20.66 11.50
C ALA A 107 -4.83 19.84 10.29
N ILE A 108 -5.56 18.79 9.93
CA ILE A 108 -5.27 18.03 8.72
C ILE A 108 -5.54 18.96 7.54
N ALA A 109 -4.50 19.24 6.77
CA ALA A 109 -4.59 20.13 5.63
C ALA A 109 -5.69 19.66 4.66
N GLU A 110 -6.33 20.61 4.01
CA GLU A 110 -7.41 20.33 3.06
C GLU A 110 -6.97 19.38 1.96
N ASP A 111 -5.70 19.40 1.55
CA ASP A 111 -5.15 18.49 0.56
C ASP A 111 -5.16 17.03 1.04
N ARG A 112 -4.91 16.76 2.32
CA ARG A 112 -5.03 15.40 2.88
C ARG A 112 -6.47 14.93 2.85
N HIS A 113 -7.40 15.80 3.11
CA HIS A 113 -8.83 15.47 3.04
C HIS A 113 -9.22 15.11 1.60
N GLY A 114 -8.72 15.84 0.63
CA GLY A 114 -8.95 15.56 -0.78
C GLY A 114 -8.39 14.20 -1.21
N VAL A 115 -7.18 13.85 -0.77
CA VAL A 115 -6.57 12.56 -1.04
C VAL A 115 -7.41 11.42 -0.45
N ARG A 116 -7.86 11.59 0.78
CA ARG A 116 -8.74 10.62 1.45
C ARG A 116 -10.01 10.37 0.65
N GLN A 117 -10.67 11.43 0.22
CA GLN A 117 -11.90 11.33 -0.57
C GLN A 117 -11.66 10.69 -1.93
N SER A 118 -10.53 10.99 -2.55
CA SER A 118 -10.13 10.40 -3.83
C SER A 118 -9.95 8.89 -3.72
N ILE A 119 -9.28 8.44 -2.67
CA ILE A 119 -9.06 7.00 -2.42
C ILE A 119 -10.39 6.29 -2.21
N ILE A 120 -11.26 6.84 -1.36
CA ILE A 120 -12.56 6.26 -1.05
C ILE A 120 -13.41 6.15 -2.32
N ALA A 121 -13.51 7.24 -3.09
CA ALA A 121 -14.31 7.28 -4.30
C ALA A 121 -13.81 6.28 -5.34
N ARG A 122 -12.49 6.17 -5.50
CA ARG A 122 -11.89 5.23 -6.45
C ARG A 122 -12.26 3.79 -6.10
N MET A 123 -12.14 3.43 -4.83
CA MET A 123 -12.45 2.06 -4.39
C MET A 123 -13.94 1.76 -4.56
N GLU A 124 -14.81 2.69 -4.19
CA GLU A 124 -16.25 2.51 -4.31
C GLU A 124 -16.70 2.35 -5.75
N ARG A 125 -16.10 3.09 -6.69
CA ARG A 125 -16.43 2.96 -8.12
C ARG A 125 -16.14 1.58 -8.68
N HIS A 126 -15.25 0.83 -8.04
CA HIS A 126 -14.85 -0.50 -8.48
C HIS A 126 -15.40 -1.62 -7.60
N GLY A 127 -16.39 -1.30 -6.77
CA GLY A 127 -17.06 -2.30 -5.94
C GLY A 127 -16.34 -2.63 -4.65
N GLY A 128 -15.30 -1.87 -4.32
CA GLY A 128 -14.56 -2.04 -3.08
C GLY A 128 -14.90 -0.98 -2.05
N SER A 129 -14.05 -0.88 -1.05
CA SER A 129 -14.20 0.12 0.00
C SER A 129 -12.83 0.58 0.51
N ALA A 130 -12.83 1.78 1.07
CA ALA A 130 -11.65 2.32 1.74
C ALA A 130 -12.08 2.94 3.05
N ARG A 131 -11.29 2.72 4.07
CA ARG A 131 -11.55 3.28 5.40
C ARG A 131 -10.27 3.90 5.93
N VAL A 132 -10.37 5.11 6.44
CA VAL A 132 -9.26 5.78 7.08
C VAL A 132 -9.54 5.82 8.57
N ARG A 133 -8.67 5.21 9.36
CA ARG A 133 -8.80 5.16 10.81
C ARG A 133 -7.68 5.91 11.46
N ARG A 134 -8.04 6.77 12.38
CA ARG A 134 -7.08 7.43 13.23
C ARG A 134 -6.81 6.53 14.44
N MET A 135 -5.54 6.25 14.67
CA MET A 135 -5.11 5.42 15.79
C MET A 135 -4.52 6.30 16.89
N SER A 136 -4.28 5.73 18.06
CA SER A 136 -3.63 6.47 19.16
C SER A 136 -2.28 7.04 18.73
N THR A 137 -1.57 6.29 17.86
CA THR A 137 -0.33 6.75 17.23
C THR A 137 -0.42 6.49 15.75
N GLY A 138 -0.71 7.52 14.96
CA GLY A 138 -0.70 7.42 13.52
C GLY A 138 -2.06 7.18 12.88
N THR A 139 -2.03 6.79 11.63
CA THR A 139 -3.21 6.60 10.80
C THR A 139 -3.12 5.27 10.05
N GLU A 140 -4.26 4.62 9.88
CA GLU A 140 -4.36 3.40 9.09
C GLU A 140 -5.37 3.61 7.96
N VAL A 141 -4.95 3.27 6.74
CA VAL A 141 -5.84 3.24 5.58
C VAL A 141 -6.07 1.77 5.25
N ALA A 142 -7.33 1.35 5.27
CA ALA A 142 -7.73 -0.02 4.95
C ALA A 142 -8.47 -0.02 3.62
N LEU A 143 -7.97 -0.80 2.67
CA LEU A 143 -8.55 -0.94 1.34
C LEU A 143 -9.03 -2.37 1.18
N THR A 144 -10.25 -2.55 0.69
CA THR A 144 -10.83 -3.86 0.47
C THR A 144 -11.44 -3.93 -0.92
N LEU A 145 -11.12 -4.98 -1.66
CA LEU A 145 -11.66 -5.18 -2.98
C LEU A 145 -12.11 -6.64 -3.09
N PRO A 146 -13.41 -6.90 -3.35
CA PRO A 146 -13.89 -8.27 -3.54
C PRO A 146 -13.25 -8.90 -4.76
N VAL A 147 -12.96 -10.19 -4.66
CA VAL A 147 -12.49 -10.96 -5.80
C VAL A 147 -13.69 -11.26 -6.69
N ARG A 148 -13.59 -10.85 -7.95
CA ARG A 148 -14.67 -11.15 -8.89
C ARG A 148 -14.56 -12.61 -9.33
N ALA A 149 -15.69 -13.30 -9.32
CA ALA A 149 -15.77 -14.63 -9.87
C ALA A 149 -15.58 -14.55 -11.39
N HIS A 150 -14.74 -15.41 -11.91
CA HIS A 150 -14.51 -15.51 -13.36
C HIS A 150 -15.52 -16.43 -14.01
#